data_be949c742619b009184249f56447351b
#
_entry.id   be949c742619b009184249f56447351b
#
_cell.length_a   1.000
_cell.length_b   1.000
_cell.length_c   1.000
_cell.angle_alpha   90.00
_cell.angle_beta   90.00
_cell.angle_gamma   90.00
#
_symmetry.space_group_name_H-M   'P 1'
#
loop_
_entity.id
_entity.type
_entity.pdbx_description
1 polymer ?
#
loop_
_entity_poly.entity_id
_entity_poly.type
_entity_poly.pdbx_seq_one_letter_code
_entity_poly.pdbx_strand_id
1 'polypeptide(L)'
;MVEGIGVDVVEIKRLQETVTKWGDVFLRKIFTGKELRYARSKKDPVPHIAARFAVKEAVAKALSTGWSGGFRWKDVEVENDSSGKPSVILYGTMKDLLAGGKIFVSISHSENVVVAFAVIEK
;
A
#
# COMPACT_ATOMS: atom_id res chain seq x y z
N MET A 1 8.88 -20.78 3.61
CA MET A 1 7.47 -21.22 3.44
C MET A 1 6.56 -20.02 3.40
N VAL A 2 5.59 -20.03 2.51
CA VAL A 2 4.59 -18.95 2.44
C VAL A 2 3.69 -19.01 3.68
N GLU A 3 3.61 -17.89 4.39
CA GLU A 3 2.82 -17.75 5.61
C GLU A 3 1.57 -16.90 5.41
N GLY A 4 1.55 -16.05 4.41
CA GLY A 4 0.41 -15.18 4.19
C GLY A 4 0.36 -14.67 2.76
N ILE A 5 -0.86 -14.45 2.29
CA ILE A 5 -1.14 -13.94 0.96
C ILE A 5 -2.23 -12.88 1.08
N GLY A 6 -2.07 -11.77 0.38
CA GLY A 6 -3.08 -10.74 0.32
C GLY A 6 -3.21 -10.19 -1.09
N VAL A 7 -4.40 -9.85 -1.46
CA VAL A 7 -4.70 -9.20 -2.74
C VAL A 7 -5.75 -8.13 -2.51
N ASP A 8 -5.61 -7.03 -3.22
CA ASP A 8 -6.59 -5.96 -3.18
C ASP A 8 -6.75 -5.31 -4.55
N VAL A 9 -7.95 -4.83 -4.81
CA VAL A 9 -8.31 -4.14 -6.07
C VAL A 9 -8.85 -2.77 -5.70
N VAL A 10 -8.30 -1.73 -6.33
CA VAL A 10 -8.75 -0.36 -6.11
C VAL A 10 -9.21 0.25 -7.44
N GLU A 11 -10.42 0.73 -7.46
CA GLU A 11 -10.94 1.50 -8.59
C GLU A 11 -10.39 2.92 -8.52
N ILE A 12 -9.64 3.32 -9.54
CA ILE A 12 -8.96 4.61 -9.57
C ILE A 12 -9.93 5.78 -9.46
N LYS A 13 -11.04 5.70 -10.18
CA LYS A 13 -12.07 6.74 -10.15
C LYS A 13 -12.65 6.94 -8.74
N ARG A 14 -12.89 5.83 -8.05
CA ARG A 14 -13.44 5.85 -6.69
C ARG A 14 -12.47 6.50 -5.70
N LEU A 15 -11.19 6.18 -5.84
CA LEU A 15 -10.16 6.83 -5.02
C LEU A 15 -10.07 8.32 -5.36
N GLN A 16 -10.14 8.68 -6.64
CA GLN A 16 -10.14 10.09 -7.05
C GLN A 16 -11.27 10.86 -6.38
N GLU A 17 -12.46 10.27 -6.32
CA GLU A 17 -13.60 10.90 -5.65
C GLU A 17 -13.34 11.11 -4.16
N THR A 18 -12.71 10.14 -3.51
CA THR A 18 -12.35 10.24 -2.10
C THR A 18 -11.32 11.35 -1.87
N VAL A 19 -10.30 11.41 -2.73
CA VAL A 19 -9.26 12.45 -2.64
C VAL A 19 -9.87 13.83 -2.88
N THR A 20 -10.76 13.94 -3.85
CA THR A 20 -11.44 15.22 -4.13
C THR A 20 -12.30 15.67 -2.95
N LYS A 21 -13.00 14.74 -2.32
CA LYS A 21 -13.90 15.04 -1.20
C LYS A 21 -13.16 15.37 0.10
N TRP A 22 -12.12 14.59 0.43
CA TRP A 22 -11.46 14.67 1.74
C TRP A 22 -10.07 15.31 1.70
N GLY A 23 -9.44 15.37 0.52
CA GLY A 23 -8.16 16.05 0.32
C GLY A 23 -7.07 15.58 1.25
N ASP A 24 -6.32 16.55 1.80
CA ASP A 24 -5.15 16.27 2.64
C ASP A 24 -5.50 15.54 3.94
N VAL A 25 -6.71 15.69 4.44
CA VAL A 25 -7.14 14.97 5.65
C VAL A 25 -7.04 13.45 5.43
N PHE A 26 -7.56 12.99 4.29
CA PHE A 26 -7.48 11.59 3.91
C PHE A 26 -6.04 11.18 3.63
N LEU A 27 -5.34 11.95 2.80
CA LEU A 27 -3.99 11.61 2.35
C LEU A 27 -3.01 11.50 3.50
N ARG A 28 -3.04 12.45 4.44
CA ARG A 28 -2.11 12.46 5.57
C ARG A 28 -2.39 11.38 6.60
N LYS A 29 -3.63 10.90 6.65
CA LYS A 29 -4.00 9.81 7.54
C LYS A 29 -3.46 8.47 7.07
N ILE A 30 -3.40 8.27 5.75
CA ILE A 30 -3.10 6.99 5.13
C ILE A 30 -1.64 6.89 4.69
N PHE A 31 -1.08 7.96 4.15
CA PHE A 31 0.22 7.93 3.45
C PHE A 31 1.28 8.72 4.19
N THR A 32 2.52 8.22 4.12
CA THR A 32 3.68 8.94 4.65
C THR A 32 4.04 10.11 3.73
N GLY A 33 4.79 11.07 4.26
CA GLY A 33 5.28 12.18 3.45
C GLY A 33 6.10 11.72 2.25
N LYS A 34 6.86 10.66 2.42
CA LYS A 34 7.69 10.07 1.36
C LYS A 34 6.82 9.52 0.23
N GLU A 35 5.76 8.81 0.58
CA GLU A 35 4.81 8.28 -0.39
C GLU A 35 4.10 9.39 -1.17
N LEU A 36 3.69 10.44 -0.47
CA LEU A 36 3.02 11.58 -1.12
C LEU A 36 3.95 12.34 -2.04
N ARG A 37 5.22 12.53 -1.64
CA ARG A 37 6.21 13.18 -2.49
C ARG A 37 6.42 12.40 -3.78
N TYR A 38 6.52 11.07 -3.68
CA TYR A 38 6.67 10.23 -4.87
C TYR A 38 5.48 10.37 -5.81
N ALA A 39 4.26 10.25 -5.28
CA ALA A 39 3.06 10.34 -6.10
C ALA A 39 2.93 11.72 -6.77
N ARG A 40 3.21 12.79 -6.02
CA ARG A 40 3.11 14.16 -6.52
C ARG A 40 4.19 14.51 -7.54
N SER A 41 5.26 13.73 -7.61
CA SER A 41 6.30 13.90 -8.64
C SER A 41 5.84 13.37 -10.00
N LYS A 42 4.74 12.66 -10.08
CA LYS A 42 4.20 12.09 -11.30
C LYS A 42 3.21 13.04 -11.96
N LYS A 43 3.07 12.90 -13.29
CA LYS A 43 2.15 13.73 -14.07
C LYS A 43 0.71 13.59 -13.58
N ASP A 44 0.29 12.37 -13.30
CA ASP A 44 -1.01 12.08 -12.70
C ASP A 44 -0.78 11.31 -11.39
N PRO A 45 -0.91 11.98 -10.23
CA PRO A 45 -0.64 11.35 -8.94
C PRO A 45 -1.62 10.26 -8.54
N VAL A 46 -2.88 10.33 -8.96
CA VAL A 46 -3.94 9.48 -8.42
C VAL A 46 -3.70 7.98 -8.64
N PRO A 47 -3.29 7.51 -9.82
CA PRO A 47 -2.99 6.08 -9.98
C PRO A 47 -1.87 5.61 -9.05
N HIS A 48 -0.89 6.46 -8.76
CA HIS A 48 0.21 6.12 -7.85
C HIS A 48 -0.25 6.07 -6.39
N ILE A 49 -1.18 6.94 -6.01
CA ILE A 49 -1.83 6.90 -4.69
C ILE A 49 -2.68 5.64 -4.58
N ALA A 50 -3.44 5.31 -5.61
CA ALA A 50 -4.25 4.10 -5.65
C ALA A 50 -3.40 2.84 -5.50
N ALA A 51 -2.25 2.79 -6.18
CA ALA A 51 -1.33 1.66 -6.09
C ALA A 51 -0.82 1.48 -4.66
N ARG A 52 -0.44 2.55 -4.00
CA ARG A 52 0.03 2.51 -2.61
C ARG A 52 -1.08 2.08 -1.66
N PHE A 53 -2.28 2.58 -1.86
CA PHE A 53 -3.43 2.19 -1.07
C PHE A 53 -3.69 0.69 -1.20
N ALA A 54 -3.70 0.18 -2.44
CA ALA A 54 -3.90 -1.25 -2.70
C ALA A 54 -2.82 -2.12 -2.05
N VAL A 55 -1.55 -1.70 -2.10
CA VAL A 55 -0.46 -2.44 -1.44
C VAL A 55 -0.67 -2.50 0.06
N LYS A 56 -1.03 -1.39 0.70
CA LYS A 56 -1.27 -1.35 2.15
C LYS A 56 -2.39 -2.31 2.55
N GLU A 57 -3.48 -2.33 1.79
CA GLU A 57 -4.60 -3.27 2.00
C GLU A 57 -4.15 -4.73 1.81
N ALA A 58 -3.41 -5.01 0.74
CA ALA A 58 -2.93 -6.36 0.46
C ALA A 58 -2.00 -6.86 1.57
N VAL A 59 -1.11 -5.99 2.07
CA VAL A 59 -0.20 -6.31 3.18
C VAL A 59 -0.99 -6.60 4.45
N ALA A 60 -2.01 -5.81 4.76
CA ALA A 60 -2.86 -6.05 5.92
C ALA A 60 -3.51 -7.42 5.86
N LYS A 61 -4.02 -7.80 4.70
CA LYS A 61 -4.61 -9.13 4.48
C LYS A 61 -3.57 -10.23 4.62
N ALA A 62 -2.38 -10.06 4.08
CA ALA A 62 -1.30 -11.05 4.15
C ALA A 62 -0.84 -11.26 5.59
N LEU A 63 -0.81 -10.21 6.41
CA LEU A 63 -0.47 -10.29 7.82
C LEU A 63 -1.65 -10.78 8.68
N SER A 64 -2.82 -10.98 8.08
CA SER A 64 -4.05 -11.43 8.76
C SER A 64 -4.49 -10.51 9.91
N THR A 65 -4.15 -9.24 9.84
CA THR A 65 -4.49 -8.27 10.89
C THR A 65 -5.86 -7.67 10.69
N GLY A 66 -6.33 -7.59 9.44
CA GLY A 66 -7.56 -6.87 9.14
C GLY A 66 -7.50 -5.45 9.69
N TRP A 67 -8.66 -4.91 10.03
CA TRP A 67 -8.80 -3.58 10.62
C TRP A 67 -8.69 -3.59 12.14
N SER A 68 -8.55 -4.75 12.74
CA SER A 68 -8.34 -4.93 14.18
C SER A 68 -6.88 -5.32 14.43
N GLY A 69 -6.44 -5.30 15.68
CA GLY A 69 -5.12 -5.79 16.04
C GLY A 69 -3.99 -4.79 15.83
N GLY A 70 -4.30 -3.48 15.76
CA GLY A 70 -3.27 -2.45 15.74
C GLY A 70 -2.73 -2.11 14.38
N PHE A 71 -3.47 -2.39 13.30
CA PHE A 71 -3.08 -1.97 11.97
C PHE A 71 -2.99 -0.45 11.90
N ARG A 72 -1.86 0.05 11.38
CA ARG A 72 -1.63 1.48 11.18
C ARG A 72 -1.16 1.69 9.75
N TRP A 73 -1.90 2.52 9.02
CA TRP A 73 -1.63 2.78 7.60
C TRP A 73 -0.19 3.19 7.31
N LYS A 74 0.34 4.11 8.10
CA LYS A 74 1.69 4.66 7.87
C LYS A 74 2.81 3.71 8.29
N ASP A 75 2.49 2.64 9.01
CA ASP A 75 3.46 1.62 9.38
C ASP A 75 3.72 0.63 8.25
N VAL A 76 3.00 0.78 7.14
CA VAL A 76 3.24 0.07 5.88
C VAL A 76 3.62 1.13 4.85
N GLU A 77 4.92 1.27 4.58
CA GLU A 77 5.38 2.29 3.64
C GLU A 77 5.84 1.65 2.35
N VAL A 78 5.31 2.13 1.24
CA VAL A 78 5.62 1.61 -0.10
C VAL A 78 6.70 2.46 -0.73
N GLU A 79 7.74 1.81 -1.25
CA GLU A 79 8.82 2.44 -1.99
C GLU A 79 8.89 1.84 -3.39
N ASN A 80 9.51 2.59 -4.31
CA ASN A 80 9.86 2.10 -5.63
C ASN A 80 11.35 2.32 -5.85
N ASP A 81 12.03 1.32 -6.40
CA ASP A 81 13.44 1.49 -6.76
C ASP A 81 13.55 2.27 -8.07
N SER A 82 14.77 2.48 -8.55
CA SER A 82 15.03 3.24 -9.78
C SER A 82 14.41 2.60 -11.03
N SER A 83 14.14 1.30 -10.99
CA SER A 83 13.48 0.59 -12.09
C SER A 83 11.95 0.60 -11.96
N GLY A 84 11.42 1.16 -10.86
CA GLY A 84 9.99 1.20 -10.59
C GLY A 84 9.46 0.00 -9.81
N LYS A 85 10.32 -0.94 -9.43
CA LYS A 85 9.90 -2.11 -8.69
C LYS A 85 9.44 -1.71 -7.27
N PRO A 86 8.23 -2.11 -6.85
CA PRO A 86 7.75 -1.79 -5.52
C PRO A 86 8.35 -2.68 -4.44
N SER A 87 8.54 -2.11 -3.27
CA SER A 87 8.90 -2.83 -2.05
C SER A 87 8.20 -2.16 -0.86
N VAL A 88 8.20 -2.84 0.27
CA VAL A 88 7.48 -2.37 1.46
C VAL A 88 8.43 -2.39 2.65
N ILE A 89 8.39 -1.30 3.42
CA ILE A 89 9.04 -1.21 4.72
C ILE A 89 7.94 -1.22 5.78
N LEU A 90 8.10 -2.08 6.79
CA LEU A 90 7.16 -2.15 7.91
C LEU A 90 7.77 -1.51 9.14
N TYR A 91 6.93 -0.84 9.92
CA TYR A 91 7.29 -0.20 11.18
C TYR A 91 6.36 -0.66 12.30
N GLY A 92 6.80 -0.49 13.54
CA GLY A 92 5.97 -0.72 14.71
C GLY A 92 5.37 -2.12 14.77
N THR A 93 4.09 -2.19 15.10
CA THR A 93 3.37 -3.45 15.24
C THR A 93 3.38 -4.28 13.96
N MET A 94 3.33 -3.62 12.81
CA MET A 94 3.38 -4.32 11.51
C MET A 94 4.70 -5.06 11.34
N LYS A 95 5.80 -4.42 11.70
CA LYS A 95 7.12 -5.03 11.68
C LYS A 95 7.19 -6.23 12.63
N ASP A 96 6.63 -6.10 13.82
CA ASP A 96 6.61 -7.17 14.81
C ASP A 96 5.82 -8.38 14.30
N LEU A 97 4.70 -8.14 13.63
CA LEU A 97 3.88 -9.22 13.05
C LEU A 97 4.60 -9.98 11.95
N LEU A 98 5.47 -9.31 11.19
CA LEU A 98 6.29 -9.97 10.19
C LEU A 98 7.30 -10.92 10.82
N ALA A 99 7.74 -10.63 12.04
CA ALA A 99 8.56 -11.53 12.88
C ALA A 99 9.82 -12.05 12.17
N GLY A 100 10.53 -11.15 11.48
CA GLY A 100 11.76 -11.49 10.77
C GLY A 100 11.56 -12.17 9.42
N GLY A 101 10.31 -12.37 9.01
CA GLY A 101 10.00 -12.89 7.67
C GLY A 101 10.30 -11.87 6.58
N LYS A 102 9.98 -12.27 5.36
CA LYS A 102 10.12 -11.41 4.17
C LYS A 102 8.76 -11.12 3.57
N ILE A 103 8.63 -9.93 2.99
CA ILE A 103 7.42 -9.54 2.29
C ILE A 103 7.75 -9.17 0.86
N PHE A 104 6.97 -9.71 -0.06
CA PHE A 104 7.09 -9.43 -1.48
C PHE A 104 5.77 -8.84 -1.97
N VAL A 105 5.84 -7.83 -2.82
CA VAL A 105 4.65 -7.20 -3.37
C VAL A 105 4.76 -7.07 -4.87
N SER A 106 3.62 -7.10 -5.53
CA SER A 106 3.51 -6.88 -6.95
C SER A 106 2.28 -6.02 -7.23
N ILE A 107 2.37 -5.17 -8.22
CA ILE A 107 1.30 -4.26 -8.61
C ILE A 107 1.05 -4.43 -10.10
N SER A 108 -0.21 -4.48 -10.46
CA SER A 108 -0.64 -4.42 -11.85
C SER A 108 -1.76 -3.39 -11.97
N HIS A 109 -1.82 -2.70 -13.07
CA HIS A 109 -2.88 -1.71 -13.26
C HIS A 109 -3.34 -1.66 -14.71
N SER A 110 -4.59 -1.31 -14.87
CA SER A 110 -5.19 -0.93 -16.14
C SER A 110 -5.59 0.55 -16.04
N GLU A 111 -6.31 1.01 -17.04
CA GLU A 111 -6.85 2.37 -17.03
C GLU A 111 -7.75 2.64 -15.83
N ASN A 112 -8.52 1.63 -15.40
CA ASN A 112 -9.57 1.81 -14.40
C ASN A 112 -9.27 1.28 -13.01
N VAL A 113 -8.39 0.29 -12.89
CA VAL A 113 -8.14 -0.39 -11.62
C VAL A 113 -6.66 -0.61 -11.37
N VAL A 114 -6.31 -0.69 -10.09
CA VAL A 114 -5.00 -1.15 -9.63
C VAL A 114 -5.23 -2.41 -8.81
N VAL A 115 -4.42 -3.42 -9.05
CA VAL A 115 -4.40 -4.65 -8.27
C VAL A 115 -3.05 -4.75 -7.58
N ALA A 116 -3.05 -5.02 -6.28
CA ALA A 116 -1.84 -5.29 -5.53
C ALA A 116 -1.88 -6.68 -4.94
N PHE A 117 -0.74 -7.33 -4.90
CA PHE A 117 -0.57 -8.66 -4.35
C PHE A 117 0.58 -8.64 -3.35
N ALA A 118 0.38 -9.26 -2.20
CA ALA A 118 1.42 -9.35 -1.17
C ALA A 118 1.60 -10.80 -0.74
N VAL A 119 2.85 -11.21 -0.58
CA VAL A 119 3.22 -12.55 -0.14
C VAL A 119 4.19 -12.41 1.03
N ILE A 120 3.91 -13.13 2.11
CA ILE A 120 4.80 -13.21 3.27
C ILE A 120 5.43 -14.58 3.30
N GLU A 121 6.74 -14.60 3.45
CA GLU A 121 7.54 -15.81 3.53
C GLU A 121 8.30 -15.82 4.86
N LYS A 122 8.27 -16.95 5.52
CA LYS A 122 9.05 -17.18 6.74
C LYS A 122 9.81 -18.49 6.69
#